data_15c1a40c2f1cf629be520fba3882237c
#
_entry.id   15c1a40c2f1cf629be520fba3882237c
#
_cell.length_a   1.000
_cell.length_b   1.000
_cell.length_c   1.000
_cell.angle_alpha   90.00
_cell.angle_beta   90.00
_cell.angle_gamma   90.00
#
_symmetry.space_group_name_H-M   'P 1'
#
loop_
_entity.id
_entity.type
_entity.pdbx_description
1 polymer ?
#
loop_
_entity_poly.entity_id
_entity_poly.type
_entity_poly.pdbx_seq_one_letter_code
_entity_poly.pdbx_strand_id
1 'polypeptide(L)'
;MKKFLAVLLTAALALPIFVGCNANDNEEDTKAPAETKTETDSKESSEDKGEKGEKKKIALVTDPAGTQVFVLRLIDGLKDAAEEYGFEPIVVECPDAAAFEENTRALVEEGVDFIIGGGWPSGEAINKIATEFPDKAHYALIDSEVEAENVKCISFREQEGAYLIGMLASLISEKDENTFGSVNVFQGAGSWKWRYGYMEGVKTNKPDAKFIFNYTGSFNEPAMAKEFAIQQYEQGARFINAASAGGDKGVFEAAKEKHFYTSGQDVDLTSPDNPYIVSSQIKDTYATIQYLIKGYMEEGDNWKPENEEWGLEEGTIGAVFVTHDSENPRSEKLTDDMVAKLKEAAEKIKSGEIDLKTLPDEESYK
;
A
#
# COMPACT_ATOMS: atom_id res chain seq x y z
N MET A 1 47.32 -32.10 9.81
CA MET A 1 48.40 -31.45 10.56
C MET A 1 48.52 -30.01 10.09
N LYS A 2 48.31 -29.12 10.93
CA LYS A 2 48.77 -27.77 11.26
C LYS A 2 47.61 -26.90 11.75
N LYS A 3 47.64 -26.71 13.06
CA LYS A 3 46.89 -25.75 13.88
C LYS A 3 47.52 -24.36 13.68
N PHE A 4 46.73 -23.30 13.77
CA PHE A 4 47.11 -21.96 14.28
C PHE A 4 45.76 -21.21 14.45
N LEU A 5 45.41 -20.87 15.54
CA LEU A 5 45.75 -20.08 16.74
C LEU A 5 44.94 -18.76 16.72
N ALA A 6 44.08 -18.64 17.71
CA ALA A 6 43.26 -17.46 18.03
C ALA A 6 44.12 -16.29 18.51
N VAL A 7 43.72 -15.08 18.21
CA VAL A 7 44.10 -13.88 18.98
C VAL A 7 42.87 -13.05 19.26
N LEU A 8 42.48 -13.07 20.56
CA LEU A 8 41.62 -12.08 21.18
C LEU A 8 42.39 -10.76 21.33
N LEU A 9 41.77 -9.65 20.95
CA LEU A 9 42.22 -8.33 21.40
C LEU A 9 40.99 -7.57 21.95
N THR A 10 40.95 -7.52 23.28
CA THR A 10 40.12 -6.63 24.10
C THR A 10 40.80 -5.26 24.16
N ALA A 11 40.06 -4.21 23.82
CA ALA A 11 40.45 -2.84 24.16
C ALA A 11 39.25 -2.12 24.76
N ALA A 12 39.31 -1.92 26.08
CA ALA A 12 38.48 -1.01 26.84
C ALA A 12 39.12 0.39 26.82
N LEU A 13 38.33 1.44 26.62
CA LEU A 13 38.69 2.82 26.93
C LEU A 13 37.42 3.64 27.14
N ALA A 14 37.03 3.85 28.37
CA ALA A 14 37.08 5.03 29.26
C ALA A 14 36.43 6.31 28.72
N LEU A 15 35.33 6.70 29.38
CA LEU A 15 34.66 8.01 29.37
C LEU A 15 35.58 9.09 29.99
N PRO A 16 35.35 10.37 29.66
CA PRO A 16 35.44 11.40 30.69
C PRO A 16 34.10 12.16 30.86
N ILE A 17 33.72 12.24 32.13
CA ILE A 17 32.75 13.13 32.72
C ILE A 17 33.39 14.52 32.75
N PHE A 18 32.69 15.57 32.27
CA PHE A 18 32.95 16.94 32.61
C PHE A 18 31.76 17.51 33.37
N VAL A 19 31.96 17.72 34.67
CA VAL A 19 31.21 18.60 35.56
C VAL A 19 31.90 19.95 35.50
N GLY A 20 31.14 21.00 35.32
CA GLY A 20 31.59 22.38 35.41
C GLY A 20 30.44 23.31 35.84
N CYS A 21 30.31 23.50 37.15
CA CYS A 21 29.56 24.62 37.76
C CYS A 21 30.36 25.92 37.51
N ASN A 22 29.68 27.01 37.20
CA ASN A 22 29.96 28.24 37.92
C ASN A 22 28.78 29.23 37.89
N ALA A 23 28.46 29.70 39.07
CA ALA A 23 27.52 30.76 39.38
C ALA A 23 28.15 32.15 39.14
N ASN A 24 27.37 33.14 38.87
CA ASN A 24 27.46 34.42 39.60
C ASN A 24 26.24 35.29 39.36
N ASP A 25 25.79 35.76 40.49
CA ASP A 25 24.85 36.79 40.90
C ASP A 25 24.84 38.09 40.08
N ASN A 26 23.66 38.68 39.98
CA ASN A 26 23.41 40.01 40.58
C ASN A 26 21.91 40.33 40.69
N GLU A 27 21.58 40.81 41.92
CA GLU A 27 20.32 41.37 42.39
C GLU A 27 19.98 42.72 41.72
N GLU A 28 18.71 43.07 41.68
CA GLU A 28 18.06 44.25 42.28
C GLU A 28 16.58 44.31 41.87
N ASP A 29 15.73 44.05 42.83
CA ASP A 29 14.85 44.89 43.63
C ASP A 29 13.96 45.88 42.86
N THR A 30 12.61 45.74 42.93
CA THR A 30 11.69 46.58 43.70
C THR A 30 10.20 46.33 43.39
N LYS A 31 9.49 46.03 44.52
CA LYS A 31 8.13 46.49 44.90
C LYS A 31 6.89 46.19 44.05
N ALA A 32 6.06 45.35 44.66
CA ALA A 32 4.59 45.49 44.64
C ALA A 32 4.12 46.77 45.35
N PRO A 33 2.91 47.32 45.09
CA PRO A 33 1.81 46.93 45.93
C PRO A 33 0.39 46.93 45.29
N ALA A 34 -0.48 46.33 46.06
CA ALA A 34 -1.88 46.69 46.37
C ALA A 34 -3.03 46.12 45.54
N GLU A 35 -3.79 45.34 46.26
CA GLU A 35 -5.15 44.86 46.10
C GLU A 35 -6.15 45.89 45.58
N THR A 36 -7.07 45.42 44.72
CA THR A 36 -8.45 45.93 44.73
C THR A 36 -9.39 44.73 44.43
N LYS A 37 -10.17 44.39 45.44
CA LYS A 37 -11.33 43.51 45.36
C LYS A 37 -12.41 44.21 44.57
N THR A 38 -13.01 43.50 43.60
CA THR A 38 -14.37 43.76 43.18
C THR A 38 -15.07 42.41 42.96
N GLU A 39 -16.03 42.14 43.81
CA GLU A 39 -17.03 41.09 43.65
C GLU A 39 -17.90 41.43 42.45
N THR A 40 -18.18 40.47 41.60
CA THR A 40 -19.49 40.37 40.93
C THR A 40 -19.70 38.99 40.30
N ASP A 41 -20.73 38.36 40.78
CA ASP A 41 -21.63 37.37 40.15
C ASP A 41 -21.08 36.09 39.50
N SER A 42 -21.28 35.04 40.26
CA SER A 42 -21.39 33.67 39.87
C SER A 42 -22.54 33.46 38.86
N LYS A 43 -22.20 33.18 37.61
CA LYS A 43 -23.00 32.32 36.74
C LYS A 43 -22.29 30.98 36.64
N GLU A 44 -22.82 30.00 37.36
CA GLU A 44 -22.62 28.60 37.12
C GLU A 44 -23.01 28.30 35.68
N SER A 45 -22.04 28.19 34.79
CA SER A 45 -22.20 27.38 33.60
C SER A 45 -21.96 25.94 34.03
N SER A 46 -23.00 25.14 34.04
CA SER A 46 -22.92 23.69 34.12
C SER A 46 -22.05 23.22 32.96
N GLU A 47 -20.78 22.96 33.22
CA GLU A 47 -19.96 22.09 32.38
C GLU A 47 -20.59 20.69 32.52
N ASP A 48 -21.26 20.30 31.45
CA ASP A 48 -21.64 18.92 31.20
C ASP A 48 -20.32 18.10 31.17
N LYS A 49 -20.01 17.46 32.30
CA LYS A 49 -19.00 16.42 32.35
C LYS A 49 -19.62 15.18 31.72
N GLY A 50 -19.72 15.19 30.38
CA GLY A 50 -19.87 13.97 29.62
C GLY A 50 -18.73 13.04 30.05
N GLU A 51 -19.05 11.86 30.58
CA GLU A 51 -18.13 10.76 30.77
C GLU A 51 -17.30 10.64 29.48
N LYS A 52 -15.98 10.88 29.58
CA LYS A 52 -15.05 10.50 28.52
C LYS A 52 -15.09 8.97 28.49
N GLY A 53 -15.97 8.40 27.67
CA GLY A 53 -15.89 7.00 27.31
C GLY A 53 -14.46 6.68 26.85
N GLU A 54 -13.98 5.51 27.19
CA GLU A 54 -12.69 5.02 26.73
C GLU A 54 -12.66 5.13 25.19
N LYS A 55 -11.57 5.69 24.63
CA LYS A 55 -11.45 5.83 23.19
C LYS A 55 -11.39 4.46 22.55
N LYS A 56 -12.13 4.26 21.47
CA LYS A 56 -11.98 3.04 20.67
C LYS A 56 -10.54 2.89 20.20
N LYS A 57 -10.08 1.64 20.07
CA LYS A 57 -8.76 1.27 19.55
C LYS A 57 -8.95 0.54 18.23
N ILE A 58 -8.30 1.02 17.17
CA ILE A 58 -8.33 0.39 15.85
C ILE A 58 -6.90 0.06 15.43
N ALA A 59 -6.65 -1.22 15.12
CA ALA A 59 -5.33 -1.71 14.74
C ALA A 59 -5.26 -2.10 13.27
N LEU A 60 -4.14 -1.75 12.64
CA LEU A 60 -3.69 -2.27 11.35
C LEU A 60 -2.53 -3.24 11.60
N VAL A 61 -2.68 -4.49 11.15
CA VAL A 61 -1.65 -5.52 11.20
C VAL A 61 -1.18 -5.77 9.76
N THR A 62 0.09 -5.54 9.48
CA THR A 62 0.63 -5.58 8.12
C THR A 62 2.08 -6.08 8.10
N ASP A 63 2.60 -6.43 6.93
CA ASP A 63 4.02 -6.65 6.73
C ASP A 63 4.82 -5.34 6.84
N PRO A 64 6.15 -5.40 7.00
CA PRO A 64 6.96 -4.20 7.16
C PRO A 64 6.80 -3.24 5.98
N ALA A 65 6.43 -1.99 6.27
CA ALA A 65 6.16 -0.98 5.26
C ALA A 65 7.37 -0.73 4.34
N GLY A 66 8.55 -0.53 4.93
CA GLY A 66 9.75 -0.25 4.15
C GLY A 66 9.51 0.86 3.12
N THR A 67 9.53 0.51 1.84
CA THR A 67 9.20 1.43 0.73
C THR A 67 7.95 1.01 -0.05
N GLN A 68 7.15 0.10 0.49
CA GLN A 68 5.91 -0.38 -0.11
C GLN A 68 4.82 0.69 0.01
N VAL A 69 4.47 1.31 -1.10
CA VAL A 69 3.44 2.36 -1.12
C VAL A 69 2.08 1.84 -0.70
N PHE A 70 1.76 0.58 -0.99
CA PHE A 70 0.56 -0.11 -0.53
C PHE A 70 0.38 0.01 0.99
N VAL A 71 1.40 -0.40 1.76
CA VAL A 71 1.37 -0.38 3.24
C VAL A 71 1.41 1.05 3.77
N LEU A 72 2.25 1.92 3.19
CA LEU A 72 2.34 3.32 3.59
C LEU A 72 0.99 4.04 3.46
N ARG A 73 0.24 3.78 2.40
CA ARG A 73 -1.10 4.36 2.19
C ARG A 73 -2.14 3.83 3.18
N LEU A 74 -2.06 2.55 3.58
CA LEU A 74 -2.90 2.02 4.66
C LEU A 74 -2.61 2.73 5.99
N ILE A 75 -1.33 2.91 6.32
CA ILE A 75 -0.90 3.60 7.56
C ILE A 75 -1.37 5.07 7.56
N ASP A 76 -1.22 5.77 6.45
CA ASP A 76 -1.69 7.15 6.31
C ASP A 76 -3.22 7.22 6.49
N GLY A 77 -3.96 6.34 5.80
CA GLY A 77 -5.42 6.28 5.91
C GLY A 77 -5.91 5.99 7.32
N LEU A 78 -5.26 5.08 8.06
CA LEU A 78 -5.58 4.80 9.47
C LEU A 78 -5.37 6.04 10.34
N LYS A 79 -4.24 6.76 10.16
CA LYS A 79 -3.91 7.95 10.96
C LYS A 79 -4.88 9.10 10.69
N ASP A 80 -5.18 9.37 9.42
CA ASP A 80 -6.10 10.43 9.05
C ASP A 80 -7.52 10.14 9.53
N ALA A 81 -7.97 8.87 9.46
CA ALA A 81 -9.23 8.45 10.07
C ALA A 81 -9.23 8.62 11.60
N ALA A 82 -8.10 8.36 12.26
CA ALA A 82 -8.00 8.55 13.70
C ALA A 82 -8.11 10.04 14.11
N GLU A 83 -7.60 10.95 13.29
CA GLU A 83 -7.78 12.39 13.48
C GLU A 83 -9.26 12.80 13.28
N GLU A 84 -9.93 12.23 12.26
CA GLU A 84 -11.32 12.54 11.95
C GLU A 84 -12.30 12.00 13.00
N TYR A 85 -12.16 10.72 13.37
CA TYR A 85 -13.13 10.01 14.25
C TYR A 85 -12.72 9.96 15.72
N GLY A 86 -11.48 10.32 16.07
CA GLY A 86 -11.02 10.46 17.47
C GLY A 86 -10.73 9.15 18.19
N PHE A 87 -10.44 8.05 17.49
CA PHE A 87 -10.00 6.78 18.07
C PHE A 87 -8.47 6.73 18.30
N GLU A 88 -7.98 5.67 18.94
CA GLU A 88 -6.54 5.38 19.11
C GLU A 88 -6.06 4.47 17.96
N PRO A 89 -5.20 4.94 17.06
CA PRO A 89 -4.66 4.12 15.99
C PRO A 89 -3.47 3.30 16.46
N ILE A 90 -3.45 2.02 16.09
CA ILE A 90 -2.34 1.09 16.38
C ILE A 90 -1.84 0.52 15.06
N VAL A 91 -0.53 0.59 14.81
CA VAL A 91 0.11 -0.03 13.64
C VAL A 91 1.07 -1.10 14.13
N VAL A 92 0.90 -2.33 13.64
CA VAL A 92 1.75 -3.47 13.96
C VAL A 92 2.34 -4.06 12.69
N GLU A 93 3.64 -3.89 12.52
CA GLU A 93 4.39 -4.48 11.41
C GLU A 93 4.90 -5.87 11.79
N CYS A 94 4.57 -6.87 10.99
CA CYS A 94 4.87 -8.28 11.23
C CYS A 94 5.83 -8.81 10.15
N PRO A 95 7.04 -9.24 10.52
CA PRO A 95 8.04 -9.68 9.55
C PRO A 95 7.79 -11.09 8.99
N ASP A 96 6.94 -11.89 9.64
CA ASP A 96 6.63 -13.27 9.24
C ASP A 96 5.26 -13.73 9.76
N ALA A 97 4.83 -14.90 9.31
CA ALA A 97 3.53 -15.49 9.65
C ALA A 97 3.33 -15.72 11.18
N ALA A 98 4.39 -16.06 11.89
CA ALA A 98 4.30 -16.28 13.34
C ALA A 98 4.05 -14.95 14.07
N ALA A 99 4.73 -13.87 13.65
CA ALA A 99 4.52 -12.54 14.20
C ALA A 99 3.10 -12.02 13.91
N PHE A 100 2.53 -12.31 12.73
CA PHE A 100 1.14 -11.97 12.43
C PHE A 100 0.17 -12.64 13.43
N GLU A 101 0.30 -13.94 13.68
CA GLU A 101 -0.58 -14.64 14.62
C GLU A 101 -0.41 -14.14 16.05
N GLU A 102 0.85 -14.04 16.54
CA GLU A 102 1.16 -13.62 17.92
C GLU A 102 0.64 -12.20 18.18
N ASN A 103 0.94 -11.26 17.30
CA ASN A 103 0.54 -9.87 17.47
C ASN A 103 -0.97 -9.67 17.33
N THR A 104 -1.63 -10.34 16.37
CA THR A 104 -3.10 -10.25 16.25
C THR A 104 -3.79 -10.77 17.50
N ARG A 105 -3.29 -11.87 18.09
CA ARG A 105 -3.79 -12.42 19.36
C ARG A 105 -3.59 -11.44 20.52
N ALA A 106 -2.41 -10.83 20.63
CA ALA A 106 -2.12 -9.84 21.67
C ALA A 106 -3.07 -8.64 21.59
N LEU A 107 -3.36 -8.13 20.39
CA LEU A 107 -4.32 -7.04 20.19
C LEU A 107 -5.72 -7.38 20.72
N VAL A 108 -6.20 -8.61 20.49
CA VAL A 108 -7.48 -9.08 21.05
C VAL A 108 -7.43 -9.12 22.58
N GLU A 109 -6.34 -9.63 23.17
CA GLU A 109 -6.15 -9.71 24.62
C GLU A 109 -6.03 -8.32 25.26
N GLU A 110 -5.49 -7.33 24.56
CA GLU A 110 -5.41 -5.91 24.96
C GLU A 110 -6.73 -5.15 24.78
N GLY A 111 -7.77 -5.79 24.26
CA GLY A 111 -9.09 -5.22 24.08
C GLY A 111 -9.15 -4.18 22.95
N VAL A 112 -8.49 -4.46 21.83
CA VAL A 112 -8.65 -3.67 20.61
C VAL A 112 -10.02 -3.91 20.00
N ASP A 113 -10.74 -2.84 19.63
CA ASP A 113 -12.12 -2.92 19.18
C ASP A 113 -12.26 -3.40 17.73
N PHE A 114 -11.32 -2.98 16.86
CA PHE A 114 -11.34 -3.31 15.45
C PHE A 114 -9.93 -3.61 14.95
N ILE A 115 -9.72 -4.78 14.35
CA ILE A 115 -8.43 -5.25 13.83
C ILE A 115 -8.53 -5.42 12.32
N ILE A 116 -7.68 -4.72 11.59
CA ILE A 116 -7.65 -4.71 10.12
C ILE A 116 -6.35 -5.38 9.66
N GLY A 117 -6.45 -6.46 8.89
CA GLY A 117 -5.33 -7.06 8.18
C GLY A 117 -5.03 -6.28 6.90
N GLY A 118 -3.79 -5.84 6.75
CA GLY A 118 -3.31 -5.08 5.60
C GLY A 118 -2.55 -5.97 4.61
N GLY A 119 -3.25 -6.56 3.66
CA GLY A 119 -2.68 -7.42 2.64
C GLY A 119 -2.79 -8.91 2.94
N TRP A 120 -2.66 -9.73 1.88
CA TRP A 120 -2.78 -11.19 1.96
C TRP A 120 -1.86 -11.87 2.99
N PRO A 121 -0.65 -11.36 3.34
CA PRO A 121 0.19 -12.01 4.35
C PRO A 121 -0.46 -12.08 5.74
N SER A 122 -1.37 -11.15 6.06
CA SER A 122 -2.11 -11.14 7.33
C SER A 122 -3.32 -12.09 7.35
N GLY A 123 -3.74 -12.61 6.19
CA GLY A 123 -5.00 -13.33 6.03
C GLY A 123 -5.15 -14.56 6.92
N GLU A 124 -4.12 -15.43 6.99
CA GLU A 124 -4.17 -16.63 7.80
C GLU A 124 -4.34 -16.31 9.30
N ALA A 125 -3.60 -15.31 9.78
CA ALA A 125 -3.68 -14.88 11.18
C ALA A 125 -5.06 -14.26 11.48
N ILE A 126 -5.56 -13.38 10.64
CA ILE A 126 -6.89 -12.76 10.78
C ILE A 126 -7.97 -13.84 10.78
N ASN A 127 -7.94 -14.80 9.83
CA ASN A 127 -8.89 -15.92 9.77
C ASN A 127 -8.92 -16.74 11.05
N LYS A 128 -7.75 -17.11 11.53
CA LYS A 128 -7.59 -17.95 12.75
C LYS A 128 -8.07 -17.21 13.98
N ILE A 129 -7.61 -15.98 14.20
CA ILE A 129 -7.91 -15.22 15.41
C ILE A 129 -9.38 -14.78 15.44
N ALA A 130 -9.96 -14.37 14.30
CA ALA A 130 -11.38 -14.06 14.19
C ALA A 130 -12.27 -15.28 14.53
N THR A 131 -11.85 -16.48 14.12
CA THR A 131 -12.55 -17.74 14.43
C THR A 131 -12.43 -18.11 15.93
N GLU A 132 -11.25 -17.90 16.54
CA GLU A 132 -11.04 -18.19 17.97
C GLU A 132 -11.73 -17.18 18.91
N PHE A 133 -11.83 -15.92 18.49
CA PHE A 133 -12.33 -14.80 19.30
C PHE A 133 -13.44 -14.01 18.60
N PRO A 134 -14.56 -14.65 18.18
CA PRO A 134 -15.55 -14.02 17.32
C PRO A 134 -16.25 -12.81 17.93
N ASP A 135 -16.35 -12.73 19.26
CA ASP A 135 -17.09 -11.69 19.99
C ASP A 135 -16.14 -10.69 20.72
N LYS A 136 -14.83 -10.75 20.47
CA LYS A 136 -13.86 -9.91 21.19
C LYS A 136 -13.46 -8.64 20.45
N ALA A 137 -13.46 -8.68 19.14
CA ALA A 137 -13.15 -7.56 18.28
C ALA A 137 -13.96 -7.67 16.98
N HIS A 138 -14.04 -6.59 16.22
CA HIS A 138 -14.40 -6.64 14.81
C HIS A 138 -13.16 -6.92 13.96
N TYR A 139 -13.36 -7.55 12.81
CA TYR A 139 -12.24 -7.93 11.95
C TYR A 139 -12.49 -7.54 10.50
N ALA A 140 -11.46 -7.06 9.83
CA ALA A 140 -11.46 -6.86 8.38
C ALA A 140 -10.14 -7.31 7.77
N LEU A 141 -10.17 -7.57 6.46
CA LEU A 141 -8.99 -7.91 5.66
C LEU A 141 -9.04 -7.16 4.35
N ILE A 142 -7.96 -6.50 4.00
CA ILE A 142 -7.80 -5.78 2.74
C ILE A 142 -6.91 -6.60 1.81
N ASP A 143 -7.27 -6.66 0.52
CA ASP A 143 -6.51 -7.29 -0.56
C ASP A 143 -6.45 -8.83 -0.48
N SER A 144 -7.39 -9.44 0.22
CA SER A 144 -7.55 -10.90 0.27
C SER A 144 -8.93 -11.29 0.81
N GLU A 145 -9.24 -12.58 0.77
CA GLU A 145 -10.44 -13.17 1.33
C GLU A 145 -10.08 -14.33 2.24
N VAL A 146 -10.91 -14.56 3.26
CA VAL A 146 -10.79 -15.65 4.21
C VAL A 146 -12.14 -16.32 4.46
N GLU A 147 -12.13 -17.53 5.07
CA GLU A 147 -13.35 -18.32 5.29
C GLU A 147 -14.17 -17.86 6.51
N ALA A 148 -13.57 -17.14 7.45
CA ALA A 148 -14.25 -16.69 8.66
C ALA A 148 -15.35 -15.68 8.33
N GLU A 149 -16.61 -16.05 8.60
CA GLU A 149 -17.81 -15.27 8.27
C GLU A 149 -17.91 -13.92 9.02
N ASN A 150 -17.14 -13.75 10.10
CA ASN A 150 -17.06 -12.53 10.90
C ASN A 150 -15.92 -11.59 10.50
N VAL A 151 -15.27 -11.83 9.37
CA VAL A 151 -14.24 -10.95 8.78
C VAL A 151 -14.82 -10.27 7.54
N LYS A 152 -14.83 -8.93 7.53
CA LYS A 152 -15.14 -8.18 6.31
C LYS A 152 -13.92 -8.15 5.40
N CYS A 153 -14.01 -8.79 4.24
CA CYS A 153 -12.95 -8.79 3.25
C CYS A 153 -13.25 -7.79 2.13
N ILE A 154 -12.24 -7.01 1.75
CA ILE A 154 -12.26 -6.21 0.52
C ILE A 154 -11.14 -6.72 -0.37
N SER A 155 -11.51 -7.33 -1.47
CA SER A 155 -10.59 -7.78 -2.52
C SER A 155 -10.70 -6.88 -3.75
N PHE A 156 -9.76 -7.01 -4.68
CA PHE A 156 -9.68 -6.14 -5.85
C PHE A 156 -9.64 -6.92 -7.16
N ARG A 157 -10.21 -6.32 -8.20
CA ARG A 157 -10.11 -6.75 -9.60
C ARG A 157 -8.94 -6.02 -10.26
N GLU A 158 -7.72 -6.31 -9.80
CA GLU A 158 -6.48 -5.68 -10.29
C GLU A 158 -6.27 -5.92 -11.79
N GLN A 159 -6.80 -7.01 -12.32
CA GLN A 159 -6.76 -7.32 -13.75
C GLN A 159 -7.40 -6.22 -14.62
N GLU A 160 -8.35 -5.46 -14.09
CA GLU A 160 -8.99 -4.36 -14.81
C GLU A 160 -8.04 -3.19 -15.05
N GLY A 161 -7.30 -2.77 -14.01
CA GLY A 161 -6.26 -1.74 -14.12
C GLY A 161 -5.06 -2.22 -14.93
N ALA A 162 -4.63 -3.47 -14.70
CA ALA A 162 -3.53 -4.10 -15.44
C ALA A 162 -3.82 -4.19 -16.94
N TYR A 163 -5.08 -4.42 -17.32
CA TYR A 163 -5.50 -4.41 -18.73
C TYR A 163 -5.26 -3.03 -19.36
N LEU A 164 -5.60 -1.95 -18.66
CA LEU A 164 -5.36 -0.60 -19.17
C LEU A 164 -3.86 -0.32 -19.37
N ILE A 165 -3.02 -0.78 -18.43
CA ILE A 165 -1.55 -0.67 -18.57
C ILE A 165 -1.03 -1.52 -19.72
N GLY A 166 -1.54 -2.73 -19.90
CA GLY A 166 -1.18 -3.60 -21.03
C GLY A 166 -1.57 -3.01 -22.38
N MET A 167 -2.78 -2.47 -22.49
CA MET A 167 -3.23 -1.80 -23.69
C MET A 167 -2.39 -0.53 -23.97
N LEU A 168 -2.06 0.25 -22.94
CA LEU A 168 -1.14 1.40 -23.05
C LEU A 168 0.22 0.93 -23.57
N ALA A 169 0.80 -0.11 -22.98
CA ALA A 169 2.09 -0.66 -23.40
C ALA A 169 2.10 -0.99 -24.90
N SER A 170 1.04 -1.64 -25.40
CA SER A 170 0.89 -2.01 -26.80
C SER A 170 0.71 -0.80 -27.74
N LEU A 171 0.04 0.27 -27.27
CA LEU A 171 -0.21 1.50 -28.05
C LEU A 171 1.06 2.35 -28.22
N ILE A 172 1.93 2.40 -27.21
CA ILE A 172 3.17 3.18 -27.27
C ILE A 172 4.34 2.44 -27.93
N SER A 173 4.24 1.13 -28.09
CA SER A 173 5.27 0.29 -28.70
C SER A 173 5.33 0.47 -30.20
N GLU A 174 6.56 0.46 -30.76
CA GLU A 174 6.77 0.50 -32.19
C GLU A 174 6.23 -0.79 -32.88
N LYS A 175 6.06 -0.73 -34.21
CA LYS A 175 5.40 -1.81 -34.95
C LYS A 175 6.10 -3.16 -34.81
N ASP A 176 7.42 -3.17 -34.74
CA ASP A 176 8.28 -4.36 -34.65
C ASP A 176 8.61 -4.76 -33.20
N GLU A 177 8.22 -3.95 -32.21
CA GLU A 177 8.35 -4.28 -30.81
C GLU A 177 7.19 -5.18 -30.38
N ASN A 178 7.48 -6.45 -30.14
CA ASN A 178 6.48 -7.46 -29.81
C ASN A 178 6.84 -8.29 -28.55
N THR A 179 7.80 -7.80 -27.76
CA THR A 179 8.21 -8.41 -26.50
C THR A 179 7.90 -7.47 -25.35
N PHE A 180 7.15 -7.95 -24.37
CA PHE A 180 6.68 -7.19 -23.21
C PHE A 180 7.15 -7.87 -21.93
N GLY A 181 7.63 -7.06 -20.99
CA GLY A 181 8.14 -7.54 -19.72
C GLY A 181 7.23 -7.20 -18.56
N SER A 182 7.39 -7.94 -17.45
CA SER A 182 6.89 -7.56 -16.15
C SER A 182 7.77 -8.14 -15.05
N VAL A 183 8.06 -7.31 -14.05
CA VAL A 183 8.75 -7.73 -12.82
C VAL A 183 7.73 -7.76 -11.71
N ASN A 184 7.55 -8.91 -11.08
CA ASN A 184 6.50 -9.17 -10.08
C ASN A 184 7.14 -9.59 -8.75
N VAL A 185 6.34 -9.65 -7.67
CA VAL A 185 6.82 -10.10 -6.34
C VAL A 185 6.92 -11.62 -6.29
N PHE A 186 5.78 -12.32 -6.34
CA PHE A 186 5.70 -13.78 -6.26
C PHE A 186 4.90 -14.34 -7.45
N GLN A 187 5.12 -15.61 -7.76
CA GLN A 187 4.19 -16.36 -8.60
C GLN A 187 3.02 -16.82 -7.72
N GLY A 188 1.79 -16.70 -8.22
CA GLY A 188 0.58 -17.14 -7.53
C GLY A 188 -0.63 -16.27 -7.86
N ALA A 189 -1.75 -16.55 -7.19
CA ALA A 189 -3.05 -15.98 -7.51
C ALA A 189 -3.09 -14.43 -7.53
N GLY A 190 -2.44 -13.76 -6.56
CA GLY A 190 -2.37 -12.30 -6.53
C GLY A 190 -1.67 -11.73 -7.75
N SER A 191 -0.46 -12.20 -8.07
CA SER A 191 0.25 -11.72 -9.26
C SER A 191 -0.37 -12.22 -10.56
N TRP A 192 -1.20 -13.27 -10.52
CA TRP A 192 -1.91 -13.75 -11.70
C TRP A 192 -2.92 -12.73 -12.22
N LYS A 193 -3.68 -12.08 -11.33
CA LYS A 193 -4.59 -11.00 -11.70
C LYS A 193 -3.85 -9.89 -12.49
N TRP A 194 -2.71 -9.42 -11.98
CA TRP A 194 -1.88 -8.41 -12.62
C TRP A 194 -1.34 -8.87 -13.98
N ARG A 195 -0.78 -10.07 -14.05
CA ARG A 195 -0.19 -10.61 -15.29
C ARG A 195 -1.25 -10.88 -16.35
N TYR A 196 -2.39 -11.48 -15.95
CA TYR A 196 -3.49 -11.77 -16.86
C TYR A 196 -4.03 -10.50 -17.50
N GLY A 197 -4.42 -9.52 -16.70
CA GLY A 197 -4.90 -8.24 -17.22
C GLY A 197 -3.88 -7.56 -18.14
N TYR A 198 -2.62 -7.51 -17.74
CA TYR A 198 -1.55 -6.94 -18.55
C TYR A 198 -1.42 -7.65 -19.92
N MET A 199 -1.39 -8.98 -19.93
CA MET A 199 -1.30 -9.74 -21.16
C MET A 199 -2.51 -9.52 -22.09
N GLU A 200 -3.71 -9.54 -21.56
CA GLU A 200 -4.93 -9.31 -22.34
C GLU A 200 -4.98 -7.90 -22.91
N GLY A 201 -4.58 -6.91 -22.13
CA GLY A 201 -4.45 -5.53 -22.59
C GLY A 201 -3.46 -5.38 -23.73
N VAL A 202 -2.27 -5.99 -23.62
CA VAL A 202 -1.26 -5.99 -24.68
C VAL A 202 -1.79 -6.66 -25.94
N LYS A 203 -2.43 -7.83 -25.81
CA LYS A 203 -2.95 -8.62 -26.95
C LYS A 203 -4.03 -7.88 -27.75
N THR A 204 -4.68 -6.87 -27.17
CA THR A 204 -5.65 -6.03 -27.88
C THR A 204 -5.08 -5.43 -29.19
N ASN A 205 -3.81 -5.01 -29.18
CA ASN A 205 -3.16 -4.42 -30.34
C ASN A 205 -1.99 -5.29 -30.86
N LYS A 206 -1.49 -6.23 -30.06
CA LYS A 206 -0.35 -7.09 -30.37
C LYS A 206 -0.70 -8.56 -30.06
N PRO A 207 -1.58 -9.21 -30.87
CA PRO A 207 -2.09 -10.56 -30.57
C PRO A 207 -1.00 -11.64 -30.48
N ASP A 208 0.13 -11.44 -31.17
CA ASP A 208 1.26 -12.37 -31.16
C ASP A 208 2.37 -11.93 -30.18
N ALA A 209 2.06 -11.08 -29.19
CA ALA A 209 3.03 -10.58 -28.22
C ALA A 209 3.68 -11.71 -27.42
N LYS A 210 4.98 -11.54 -27.14
CA LYS A 210 5.75 -12.40 -26.24
C LYS A 210 5.89 -11.73 -24.87
N PHE A 211 5.77 -12.52 -23.82
CA PHE A 211 5.84 -12.04 -22.46
C PHE A 211 7.02 -12.64 -21.69
N ILE A 212 7.66 -11.83 -20.88
CA ILE A 212 8.75 -12.23 -19.99
C ILE A 212 8.37 -11.80 -18.59
N PHE A 213 8.26 -12.77 -17.67
CA PHE A 213 7.94 -12.53 -16.26
C PHE A 213 9.12 -12.95 -15.38
N ASN A 214 9.51 -12.09 -14.45
CA ASN A 214 10.44 -12.41 -13.38
C ASN A 214 9.79 -12.09 -12.02
N TYR A 215 10.27 -12.74 -10.96
CA TYR A 215 9.75 -12.64 -9.62
C TYR A 215 10.87 -12.36 -8.64
N THR A 216 10.73 -11.26 -7.86
CA THR A 216 11.73 -10.84 -6.88
C THR A 216 11.76 -11.73 -5.63
N GLY A 217 10.63 -12.40 -5.33
CA GLY A 217 10.49 -13.24 -4.14
C GLY A 217 10.37 -12.46 -2.83
N SER A 218 10.25 -11.13 -2.90
CA SER A 218 10.09 -10.24 -1.75
C SER A 218 9.47 -8.92 -2.19
N PHE A 219 8.74 -8.26 -1.29
CA PHE A 219 8.15 -6.94 -1.54
C PHE A 219 9.16 -5.78 -1.56
N ASN A 220 10.41 -5.98 -1.12
CA ASN A 220 11.42 -4.92 -0.94
C ASN A 220 12.78 -5.28 -1.56
N GLU A 221 12.81 -5.66 -2.86
CA GLU A 221 14.02 -6.07 -3.58
C GLU A 221 14.32 -5.21 -4.81
N PRO A 222 14.63 -3.90 -4.65
CA PRO A 222 14.85 -3.01 -5.80
C PRO A 222 16.11 -3.38 -6.63
N ALA A 223 17.15 -3.90 -6.01
CA ALA A 223 18.36 -4.32 -6.73
C ALA A 223 18.05 -5.49 -7.67
N MET A 224 17.35 -6.51 -7.20
CA MET A 224 16.94 -7.67 -7.99
C MET A 224 15.96 -7.27 -9.11
N ALA A 225 14.98 -6.41 -8.78
CA ALA A 225 14.02 -5.90 -9.77
C ALA A 225 14.72 -5.14 -10.90
N LYS A 226 15.75 -4.34 -10.58
CA LYS A 226 16.58 -3.64 -11.57
C LYS A 226 17.29 -4.62 -12.50
N GLU A 227 17.92 -5.65 -11.94
CA GLU A 227 18.61 -6.68 -12.73
C GLU A 227 17.65 -7.41 -13.67
N PHE A 228 16.47 -7.81 -13.19
CA PHE A 228 15.45 -8.45 -14.02
C PHE A 228 14.94 -7.52 -15.13
N ALA A 229 14.69 -6.26 -14.84
CA ALA A 229 14.28 -5.30 -15.86
C ALA A 229 15.35 -5.11 -16.96
N ILE A 230 16.63 -5.04 -16.58
CA ILE A 230 17.74 -4.97 -17.55
C ILE A 230 17.80 -6.26 -18.39
N GLN A 231 17.66 -7.44 -17.78
CA GLN A 231 17.64 -8.71 -18.51
C GLN A 231 16.47 -8.80 -19.50
N GLN A 232 15.27 -8.34 -19.10
CA GLN A 232 14.11 -8.29 -19.99
C GLN A 232 14.31 -7.32 -21.15
N TYR A 233 14.92 -6.15 -20.90
CA TYR A 233 15.30 -5.20 -21.93
C TYR A 233 16.29 -5.82 -22.95
N GLU A 234 17.31 -6.55 -22.49
CA GLU A 234 18.29 -7.24 -23.32
C GLU A 234 17.64 -8.36 -24.17
N GLN A 235 16.53 -8.95 -23.69
CA GLN A 235 15.71 -9.92 -24.43
C GLN A 235 14.70 -9.24 -25.39
N GLY A 236 14.74 -7.92 -25.52
CA GLY A 236 13.96 -7.17 -26.49
C GLY A 236 12.71 -6.50 -25.95
N ALA A 237 12.41 -6.59 -24.65
CA ALA A 237 11.30 -5.81 -24.07
C ALA A 237 11.60 -4.31 -24.13
N ARG A 238 10.59 -3.52 -24.53
CA ARG A 238 10.65 -2.05 -24.58
C ARG A 238 9.61 -1.39 -23.69
N PHE A 239 8.66 -2.18 -23.20
CA PHE A 239 7.81 -1.86 -22.08
C PHE A 239 7.95 -2.97 -21.04
N ILE A 240 8.25 -2.59 -19.78
CA ILE A 240 8.40 -3.52 -18.66
C ILE A 240 7.52 -3.00 -17.53
N ASN A 241 6.44 -3.73 -17.25
CA ASN A 241 5.52 -3.39 -16.17
C ASN A 241 6.20 -3.59 -14.80
N ALA A 242 6.22 -2.56 -13.97
CA ALA A 242 6.66 -2.66 -12.60
C ALA A 242 5.48 -3.11 -11.73
N ALA A 243 5.59 -4.30 -11.15
CA ALA A 243 4.59 -4.95 -10.32
C ALA A 243 5.26 -5.71 -9.14
N SER A 244 6.30 -5.10 -8.56
CA SER A 244 7.15 -5.69 -7.52
C SER A 244 7.16 -4.88 -6.21
N ALA A 245 6.12 -4.06 -6.01
CA ALA A 245 5.93 -3.23 -4.81
C ALA A 245 7.15 -2.29 -4.55
N GLY A 246 7.82 -2.38 -3.39
CA GLY A 246 9.02 -1.60 -3.12
C GLY A 246 10.19 -1.88 -4.08
N GLY A 247 10.16 -3.01 -4.80
CA GLY A 247 11.09 -3.36 -5.88
C GLY A 247 10.97 -2.47 -7.11
N ASP A 248 9.81 -1.84 -7.35
CA ASP A 248 9.53 -1.02 -8.55
C ASP A 248 10.53 0.11 -8.75
N LYS A 249 11.11 0.65 -7.69
CA LYS A 249 12.19 1.64 -7.76
C LYS A 249 13.35 1.16 -8.62
N GLY A 250 13.69 -0.14 -8.55
CA GLY A 250 14.74 -0.75 -9.38
C GLY A 250 14.34 -0.77 -10.86
N VAL A 251 13.10 -1.10 -11.17
CA VAL A 251 12.58 -1.06 -12.55
C VAL A 251 12.63 0.37 -13.11
N PHE A 252 12.25 1.38 -12.30
CA PHE A 252 12.29 2.79 -12.70
C PHE A 252 13.71 3.30 -12.96
N GLU A 253 14.68 2.88 -12.14
CA GLU A 253 16.11 3.18 -12.38
C GLU A 253 16.59 2.54 -13.67
N ALA A 254 16.25 1.27 -13.92
CA ALA A 254 16.60 0.57 -15.17
C ALA A 254 15.93 1.24 -16.39
N ALA A 255 14.66 1.66 -16.27
CA ALA A 255 13.96 2.36 -17.33
C ALA A 255 14.65 3.66 -17.73
N LYS A 256 15.06 4.45 -16.73
CA LYS A 256 15.82 5.68 -16.95
C LYS A 256 17.20 5.44 -17.57
N GLU A 257 17.88 4.37 -17.14
CA GLU A 257 19.22 4.01 -17.63
C GLU A 257 19.20 3.48 -19.07
N LYS A 258 18.24 2.59 -19.37
CA LYS A 258 18.16 1.86 -20.65
C LYS A 258 17.20 2.49 -21.65
N HIS A 259 16.41 3.49 -21.24
CA HIS A 259 15.43 4.19 -22.06
C HIS A 259 14.31 3.28 -22.59
N PHE A 260 13.74 2.42 -21.73
CA PHE A 260 12.50 1.69 -21.99
C PHE A 260 11.35 2.27 -21.17
N TYR A 261 10.12 2.03 -21.60
CA TYR A 261 8.93 2.51 -20.89
C TYR A 261 8.47 1.55 -19.80
N THR A 262 7.87 2.11 -18.76
CA THR A 262 7.34 1.38 -17.61
C THR A 262 6.09 2.05 -17.04
N SER A 263 5.43 1.37 -16.13
CA SER A 263 4.32 1.89 -15.32
C SER A 263 4.61 1.71 -13.84
N GLY A 264 4.00 2.55 -13.00
CA GLY A 264 3.99 2.37 -11.57
C GLY A 264 2.85 1.48 -11.09
N GLN A 265 2.78 1.29 -9.77
CA GLN A 265 1.81 0.43 -9.10
C GLN A 265 1.27 1.11 -7.83
N ASP A 266 0.01 0.82 -7.49
CA ASP A 266 -0.76 1.21 -6.30
C ASP A 266 -1.11 2.71 -6.21
N VAL A 267 -0.17 3.60 -6.47
CA VAL A 267 -0.36 5.06 -6.46
C VAL A 267 0.20 5.69 -7.73
N ASP A 268 0.00 6.99 -7.92
CA ASP A 268 0.69 7.74 -8.98
C ASP A 268 2.19 7.82 -8.70
N LEU A 269 2.97 7.05 -9.45
CA LEU A 269 4.43 7.04 -9.42
C LEU A 269 5.05 7.70 -10.65
N THR A 270 4.23 8.36 -11.48
CA THR A 270 4.75 9.19 -12.58
C THR A 270 5.62 10.32 -12.02
N SER A 271 6.63 10.72 -12.77
CA SER A 271 7.57 11.74 -12.30
C SER A 271 8.16 12.54 -13.47
N PRO A 272 8.24 13.87 -13.37
CA PRO A 272 8.95 14.68 -14.37
C PRO A 272 10.43 14.33 -14.47
N ASP A 273 11.03 13.77 -13.39
CA ASP A 273 12.43 13.36 -13.37
C ASP A 273 12.68 12.02 -14.07
N ASN A 274 11.61 11.25 -14.33
CA ASN A 274 11.69 9.98 -15.06
C ASN A 274 10.52 9.84 -16.06
N PRO A 275 10.62 10.42 -17.26
CA PRO A 275 9.55 10.43 -18.26
C PRO A 275 9.24 9.04 -18.85
N TYR A 276 10.02 8.02 -18.48
CA TYR A 276 9.79 6.63 -18.89
C TYR A 276 8.70 5.94 -18.06
N ILE A 277 8.33 6.49 -16.89
CA ILE A 277 7.15 6.06 -16.13
C ILE A 277 5.93 6.76 -16.75
N VAL A 278 5.27 6.08 -17.69
CA VAL A 278 4.25 6.71 -18.54
C VAL A 278 2.85 6.75 -17.93
N SER A 279 2.61 5.92 -16.92
CA SER A 279 1.37 5.84 -16.15
C SER A 279 1.65 5.07 -14.84
N SER A 280 0.63 4.93 -14.01
CA SER A 280 0.63 4.01 -12.86
C SER A 280 -0.70 3.29 -12.81
N GLN A 281 -0.69 1.98 -12.52
CA GLN A 281 -1.88 1.27 -12.14
C GLN A 281 -2.24 1.65 -10.69
N ILE A 282 -3.44 2.14 -10.49
CA ILE A 282 -3.93 2.53 -9.15
C ILE A 282 -4.57 1.33 -8.45
N LYS A 283 -4.27 1.19 -7.15
CA LYS A 283 -5.00 0.42 -6.16
C LYS A 283 -5.09 1.25 -4.89
N ASP A 284 -6.21 1.92 -4.68
CA ASP A 284 -6.37 2.92 -3.62
C ASP A 284 -6.65 2.30 -2.25
N THR A 285 -5.58 1.88 -1.59
CA THR A 285 -5.64 1.29 -0.24
C THR A 285 -5.93 2.32 0.85
N TYR A 286 -5.58 3.59 0.61
CA TYR A 286 -5.96 4.68 1.51
C TYR A 286 -7.48 4.84 1.59
N ALA A 287 -8.15 4.97 0.44
CA ALA A 287 -9.60 5.05 0.41
C ALA A 287 -10.27 3.79 0.99
N THR A 288 -9.65 2.62 0.78
CA THR A 288 -10.18 1.35 1.27
C THR A 288 -10.19 1.27 2.80
N ILE A 289 -9.08 1.61 3.47
CA ILE A 289 -9.04 1.58 4.94
C ILE A 289 -9.93 2.67 5.54
N GLN A 290 -10.01 3.85 4.90
CA GLN A 290 -10.94 4.92 5.28
C GLN A 290 -12.39 4.45 5.22
N TYR A 291 -12.79 3.76 4.17
CA TYR A 291 -14.14 3.19 4.01
C TYR A 291 -14.47 2.19 5.13
N LEU A 292 -13.56 1.26 5.44
CA LEU A 292 -13.75 0.27 6.51
C LEU A 292 -13.93 0.94 7.87
N ILE A 293 -13.06 1.88 8.20
CA ILE A 293 -13.10 2.59 9.49
C ILE A 293 -14.36 3.44 9.59
N LYS A 294 -14.72 4.17 8.53
CA LYS A 294 -15.94 4.95 8.48
C LYS A 294 -17.17 4.08 8.75
N GLY A 295 -17.31 2.97 8.02
CA GLY A 295 -18.42 2.04 8.21
C GLY A 295 -18.51 1.53 9.65
N TYR A 296 -17.39 1.09 10.22
CA TYR A 296 -17.32 0.65 11.61
C TYR A 296 -17.69 1.75 12.61
N MET A 297 -17.20 2.98 12.43
CA MET A 297 -17.46 4.10 13.33
C MET A 297 -18.91 4.60 13.26
N GLU A 298 -19.54 4.56 12.08
CA GLU A 298 -20.93 4.99 11.88
C GLU A 298 -21.95 3.92 12.29
N GLU A 299 -21.69 2.64 12.04
CA GLU A 299 -22.62 1.54 12.29
C GLU A 299 -22.45 0.90 13.67
N GLY A 300 -21.25 0.98 14.27
CA GLY A 300 -20.91 0.38 15.56
C GLY A 300 -21.22 -1.12 15.58
N ASP A 301 -21.99 -1.56 16.58
CA ASP A 301 -22.37 -2.96 16.75
C ASP A 301 -23.27 -3.53 15.64
N ASN A 302 -23.80 -2.67 14.75
CA ASN A 302 -24.57 -3.09 13.59
C ASN A 302 -23.72 -3.30 12.34
N TRP A 303 -22.42 -3.00 12.41
CA TRP A 303 -21.49 -3.20 11.31
C TRP A 303 -21.44 -4.67 10.89
N LYS A 304 -21.59 -4.93 9.59
CA LYS A 304 -21.66 -6.29 9.05
C LYS A 304 -20.43 -6.64 8.23
N PRO A 305 -19.90 -7.83 8.40
CA PRO A 305 -18.73 -8.31 7.68
C PRO A 305 -19.10 -8.87 6.29
N GLU A 306 -19.80 -8.10 5.46
CA GLU A 306 -20.11 -8.50 4.07
C GLU A 306 -18.89 -8.25 3.19
N ASN A 307 -18.47 -9.28 2.43
CA ASN A 307 -17.32 -9.19 1.54
C ASN A 307 -17.65 -8.36 0.29
N GLU A 308 -16.67 -7.61 -0.18
CA GLU A 308 -16.78 -6.76 -1.36
C GLU A 308 -15.55 -7.00 -2.28
N GLU A 309 -15.78 -6.98 -3.59
CA GLU A 309 -14.71 -7.01 -4.58
C GLU A 309 -14.78 -5.75 -5.44
N TRP A 310 -13.73 -4.94 -5.41
CA TRP A 310 -13.67 -3.60 -6.01
C TRP A 310 -12.80 -3.56 -7.27
N GLY A 311 -13.20 -2.73 -8.22
CA GLY A 311 -12.49 -2.55 -9.49
C GLY A 311 -12.60 -1.13 -10.03
N LEU A 312 -12.66 -1.01 -11.35
CA LEU A 312 -12.82 0.28 -12.05
C LEU A 312 -14.14 0.97 -11.73
N GLU A 313 -15.21 0.21 -11.46
CA GLU A 313 -16.53 0.73 -11.16
C GLU A 313 -16.54 1.47 -9.83
N GLU A 314 -15.90 0.91 -8.81
CA GLU A 314 -15.78 1.49 -7.47
C GLU A 314 -14.74 2.64 -7.41
N GLY A 315 -13.91 2.78 -8.46
CA GLY A 315 -12.93 3.85 -8.58
C GLY A 315 -11.66 3.65 -7.77
N THR A 316 -11.47 2.49 -7.13
CA THR A 316 -10.27 2.15 -6.36
C THR A 316 -9.19 1.45 -7.19
N ILE A 317 -9.57 0.92 -8.34
CA ILE A 317 -8.67 0.38 -9.35
C ILE A 317 -8.71 1.29 -10.58
N GLY A 318 -7.55 1.48 -11.24
CA GLY A 318 -7.50 2.28 -12.43
C GLY A 318 -6.11 2.48 -13.02
N ALA A 319 -5.98 3.51 -13.83
CA ALA A 319 -4.72 3.93 -14.42
C ALA A 319 -4.62 5.47 -14.47
N VAL A 320 -3.46 5.99 -14.09
CA VAL A 320 -3.15 7.43 -14.12
C VAL A 320 -3.23 7.96 -15.55
N PHE A 321 -3.76 9.16 -15.72
CA PHE A 321 -4.13 9.83 -16.96
C PHE A 321 -5.29 9.19 -17.76
N VAL A 322 -5.83 8.08 -17.27
CA VAL A 322 -6.97 7.38 -17.90
C VAL A 322 -8.22 7.53 -17.03
N THR A 323 -8.21 6.96 -15.83
CA THR A 323 -9.31 6.99 -14.87
C THR A 323 -9.01 7.86 -13.66
N HIS A 324 -7.74 8.17 -13.44
CA HIS A 324 -7.25 9.00 -12.35
C HIS A 324 -6.42 10.15 -12.90
N ASP A 325 -6.57 11.32 -12.30
CA ASP A 325 -5.77 12.50 -12.62
C ASP A 325 -4.38 12.40 -11.96
N SER A 326 -3.45 13.24 -12.45
CA SER A 326 -2.11 13.38 -11.89
C SER A 326 -1.71 14.84 -11.83
N GLU A 327 -0.98 15.22 -10.80
CA GLU A 327 -0.31 16.52 -10.70
C GLU A 327 0.97 16.59 -11.57
N ASN A 328 1.50 15.42 -11.93
CA ASN A 328 2.68 15.32 -12.77
C ASN A 328 2.34 15.53 -14.27
N PRO A 329 3.27 16.07 -15.04
CA PRO A 329 3.07 16.17 -16.47
C PRO A 329 3.03 14.78 -17.12
N ARG A 330 2.06 14.58 -18.00
CA ARG A 330 1.95 13.37 -18.80
C ARG A 330 3.15 13.24 -19.74
N SER A 331 3.69 12.01 -19.87
CA SER A 331 4.73 11.72 -20.85
C SER A 331 4.29 12.08 -22.27
N GLU A 332 5.16 12.72 -23.05
CA GLU A 332 4.89 13.06 -24.45
C GLU A 332 4.57 11.82 -25.31
N LYS A 333 5.03 10.64 -24.90
CA LYS A 333 4.75 9.36 -25.57
C LYS A 333 3.26 8.96 -25.45
N LEU A 334 2.57 9.35 -24.38
CA LEU A 334 1.15 9.08 -24.15
C LEU A 334 0.29 10.20 -24.76
N THR A 335 -0.14 10.02 -26.00
CA THR A 335 -0.92 11.02 -26.74
C THR A 335 -2.39 11.08 -26.33
N ASP A 336 -3.10 12.17 -26.67
CA ASP A 336 -4.52 12.32 -26.39
C ASP A 336 -5.38 11.23 -27.07
N ASP A 337 -5.03 10.80 -28.29
CA ASP A 337 -5.70 9.70 -28.98
C ASP A 337 -5.54 8.37 -28.24
N MET A 338 -4.35 8.09 -27.69
CA MET A 338 -4.12 6.90 -26.87
C MET A 338 -4.93 6.94 -25.56
N VAL A 339 -4.95 8.10 -24.88
CA VAL A 339 -5.76 8.29 -23.67
C VAL A 339 -7.25 8.10 -23.96
N ALA A 340 -7.75 8.62 -25.08
CA ALA A 340 -9.16 8.44 -25.46
C ALA A 340 -9.51 6.95 -25.67
N LYS A 341 -8.65 6.19 -26.34
CA LYS A 341 -8.82 4.74 -26.51
C LYS A 341 -8.79 3.98 -25.19
N LEU A 342 -7.91 4.35 -24.28
CA LEU A 342 -7.83 3.74 -22.94
C LEU A 342 -9.07 4.05 -22.10
N LYS A 343 -9.60 5.29 -22.19
CA LYS A 343 -10.87 5.66 -21.53
C LYS A 343 -12.05 4.88 -22.10
N GLU A 344 -12.12 4.69 -23.40
CA GLU A 344 -13.13 3.84 -24.04
C GLU A 344 -13.03 2.39 -23.54
N ALA A 345 -11.83 1.83 -23.44
CA ALA A 345 -11.61 0.50 -22.90
C ALA A 345 -12.05 0.39 -21.42
N ALA A 346 -11.76 1.41 -20.59
CA ALA A 346 -12.21 1.46 -19.21
C ALA A 346 -13.75 1.42 -19.10
N GLU A 347 -14.46 2.18 -19.94
CA GLU A 347 -15.94 2.13 -19.95
C GLU A 347 -16.48 0.77 -20.45
N LYS A 348 -15.79 0.11 -21.38
CA LYS A 348 -16.17 -1.25 -21.83
C LYS A 348 -15.94 -2.30 -20.74
N ILE A 349 -14.91 -2.16 -19.91
CA ILE A 349 -14.69 -3.02 -18.75
C ILE A 349 -15.80 -2.80 -17.72
N LYS A 350 -16.10 -1.57 -17.36
CA LYS A 350 -17.18 -1.23 -16.42
C LYS A 350 -18.55 -1.75 -16.88
N SER A 351 -18.84 -1.65 -18.17
CA SER A 351 -20.10 -2.15 -18.74
C SER A 351 -20.16 -3.67 -18.91
N GLY A 352 -19.03 -4.38 -18.73
CA GLY A 352 -18.92 -5.81 -18.95
C GLY A 352 -18.82 -6.22 -20.44
N GLU A 353 -18.65 -5.27 -21.38
CA GLU A 353 -18.36 -5.59 -22.78
C GLU A 353 -16.97 -6.25 -22.92
N ILE A 354 -16.00 -5.83 -22.11
CA ILE A 354 -14.73 -6.52 -21.87
C ILE A 354 -14.87 -7.19 -20.51
N ASP A 355 -15.07 -8.51 -20.50
CA ASP A 355 -15.21 -9.27 -19.26
C ASP A 355 -13.84 -9.70 -18.74
N LEU A 356 -13.45 -9.12 -17.61
CA LEU A 356 -12.25 -9.44 -16.84
C LEU A 356 -12.58 -9.98 -15.45
N LYS A 357 -13.87 -10.12 -15.10
CA LYS A 357 -14.29 -10.59 -13.77
C LYS A 357 -13.96 -12.06 -13.55
N THR A 358 -14.03 -12.86 -14.62
CA THR A 358 -13.70 -14.28 -14.58
C THR A 358 -12.25 -14.50 -15.01
N LEU A 359 -11.39 -14.86 -14.06
CA LEU A 359 -10.00 -15.21 -14.36
C LEU A 359 -9.92 -16.68 -14.80
N PRO A 360 -9.22 -16.98 -15.91
CA PRO A 360 -8.87 -18.35 -16.24
C PRO A 360 -7.85 -18.88 -15.25
N ASP A 361 -7.82 -20.21 -15.08
CA ASP A 361 -6.77 -20.85 -14.32
C ASP A 361 -5.41 -20.62 -14.99
N GLU A 362 -4.42 -20.16 -14.19
CA GLU A 362 -3.07 -19.82 -14.66
C GLU A 362 -2.39 -20.99 -15.39
N GLU A 363 -2.55 -22.23 -14.89
CA GLU A 363 -1.92 -23.42 -15.49
C GLU A 363 -2.52 -23.77 -16.86
N SER A 364 -3.79 -23.44 -17.06
CA SER A 364 -4.51 -23.72 -18.31
C SER A 364 -4.43 -22.60 -19.35
N TYR A 365 -4.04 -21.40 -18.93
CA TYR A 365 -3.91 -20.23 -19.80
C TYR A 365 -2.65 -20.32 -20.67
N LYS A 366 -2.83 -20.30 -22.02
CA LYS A 366 -1.76 -20.45 -23.01
C LYS A 366 -1.70 -19.25 -23.96
#